data_4e32b5342d38bf419b33536764dff5c9
#
_entry.id   4e32b5342d38bf419b33536764dff5c9
#
_cell.length_a   1.000
_cell.length_b   1.000
_cell.length_c   1.000
_cell.angle_alpha   90.00
_cell.angle_beta   90.00
_cell.angle_gamma   90.00
#
_symmetry.space_group_name_H-M   'P 1'
#
loop_
_entity.id
_entity.type
_entity.pdbx_description
1 polymer ?
#
loop_
_entity_poly.entity_id
_entity_poly.type
_entity_poly.pdbx_seq_one_letter_code
_entity_poly.pdbx_strand_id
1 'polypeptide(L)'
;MKRIVIPVLVMSIILNVALLSFTFTSSPIPVPSLHQNYPYLSKRIFVENQNDVLISFTKLRSLLKSYVAAIPMKTGVYFEYLPSGTSIGINEKEQFIPASLIKIPIVMAIYKKIESGKLKKNDFVALEERFKDKTAGTLWEEKIGARIAVQDAIYKTVDESDNTAKNILLSLLTREEISFVFDTLDIDLESENDESATISPKNYSSILRSLYLSSYLTQEHSNELLELMTQSSDDLRLRSGIPDGVPVASKYGVSYGARTSESVYSDCGIIYVPKRPFLVCVMIQSNEEEASKIMKNVAEMTYSFVSQSNL
;
A
#
# COMPACT_ATOMS: atom_id res chain seq x y z
N MET A 1 64.42 42.08 -2.00
CA MET A 1 63.40 41.05 -1.57
C MET A 1 62.18 41.57 -0.86
N LYS A 2 62.20 42.64 -0.01
CA LYS A 2 61.03 43.16 0.71
C LYS A 2 59.92 43.79 -0.18
N ARG A 3 60.22 44.25 -1.40
CA ARG A 3 59.24 44.96 -2.28
C ARG A 3 58.27 44.05 -3.02
N ILE A 4 58.47 42.71 -3.07
CA ILE A 4 57.63 41.77 -3.79
C ILE A 4 56.72 40.99 -2.82
N VAL A 5 57.10 40.86 -1.54
CA VAL A 5 56.40 40.08 -0.55
C VAL A 5 55.06 40.74 -0.16
N ILE A 6 54.99 42.04 -0.09
CA ILE A 6 53.77 42.79 0.30
C ILE A 6 52.63 42.62 -0.71
N PRO A 7 52.84 42.81 -2.04
CA PRO A 7 51.79 42.61 -3.03
C PRO A 7 51.29 41.16 -3.12
N VAL A 8 52.17 40.17 -2.93
CA VAL A 8 51.82 38.77 -2.90
C VAL A 8 50.96 38.43 -1.69
N LEU A 9 51.29 39.01 -0.52
CA LEU A 9 50.50 38.81 0.69
C LEU A 9 49.08 39.45 0.60
N VAL A 10 49.00 40.66 0.03
CA VAL A 10 47.73 41.35 -0.21
C VAL A 10 46.85 40.58 -1.19
N MET A 11 47.44 40.07 -2.26
CA MET A 11 46.71 39.25 -3.25
C MET A 11 46.19 37.93 -2.66
N SER A 12 46.98 37.29 -1.78
CA SER A 12 46.53 36.08 -1.06
C SER A 12 45.39 36.36 -0.11
N ILE A 13 45.39 37.48 0.60
CA ILE A 13 44.30 37.90 1.48
C ILE A 13 43.03 38.21 0.69
N ILE A 14 43.14 38.93 -0.42
CA ILE A 14 42.00 39.22 -1.31
C ILE A 14 41.39 37.93 -1.86
N LEU A 15 42.22 36.96 -2.29
CA LEU A 15 41.80 35.68 -2.81
C LEU A 15 41.07 34.86 -1.73
N ASN A 16 41.57 34.83 -0.50
CA ASN A 16 40.93 34.13 0.61
C ASN A 16 39.62 34.78 1.02
N VAL A 17 39.53 36.13 1.04
CA VAL A 17 38.28 36.85 1.31
C VAL A 17 37.25 36.59 0.20
N ALA A 18 37.68 36.57 -1.07
CA ALA A 18 36.78 36.22 -2.19
C ALA A 18 36.29 34.78 -2.12
N LEU A 19 37.15 33.82 -1.79
CA LEU A 19 36.79 32.42 -1.57
C LEU A 19 35.80 32.26 -0.39
N LEU A 20 36.05 32.93 0.74
CA LEU A 20 35.13 32.95 1.89
C LEU A 20 33.77 33.56 1.52
N SER A 21 33.78 34.69 0.78
CA SER A 21 32.53 35.30 0.32
C SER A 21 31.76 34.38 -0.61
N PHE A 22 32.43 33.62 -1.47
CA PHE A 22 31.78 32.66 -2.37
C PHE A 22 31.13 31.48 -1.59
N THR A 23 31.75 31.02 -0.51
CA THR A 23 31.22 29.97 0.33
C THR A 23 30.01 30.42 1.17
N PHE A 24 29.94 31.69 1.56
CA PHE A 24 28.81 32.25 2.32
C PHE A 24 27.66 32.73 1.43
N THR A 25 27.87 32.96 0.13
CA THR A 25 26.79 33.40 -0.79
C THR A 25 26.22 32.25 -1.61
N SER A 26 26.74 31.03 -1.51
CA SER A 26 26.06 29.85 -2.05
C SER A 26 24.82 29.58 -1.22
N SER A 27 23.70 30.17 -1.63
CA SER A 27 22.38 29.78 -1.13
C SER A 27 22.29 28.25 -1.27
N PRO A 28 21.86 27.52 -0.23
CA PRO A 28 21.62 26.10 -0.38
C PRO A 28 20.69 25.91 -1.58
N ILE A 29 21.10 25.09 -2.54
CA ILE A 29 20.26 24.71 -3.66
C ILE A 29 18.97 24.22 -3.02
N PRO A 30 17.79 24.83 -3.29
CA PRO A 30 16.55 24.34 -2.75
C PRO A 30 16.39 22.91 -3.27
N VAL A 31 16.58 21.94 -2.40
CA VAL A 31 16.20 20.56 -2.68
C VAL A 31 14.69 20.60 -2.91
N PRO A 32 14.19 20.32 -4.11
CA PRO A 32 12.76 20.29 -4.31
C PRO A 32 12.18 19.35 -3.27
N SER A 33 11.22 19.80 -2.49
CA SER A 33 10.51 18.90 -1.58
C SER A 33 9.67 17.97 -2.45
N LEU A 34 10.25 16.84 -2.85
CA LEU A 34 9.62 15.78 -3.63
C LEU A 34 8.30 15.27 -3.01
N HIS A 35 8.04 15.64 -1.75
CA HIS A 35 6.93 15.14 -0.96
C HIS A 35 5.60 15.90 -1.13
N GLN A 36 5.62 17.08 -1.77
CA GLN A 36 4.42 17.89 -1.92
C GLN A 36 3.43 17.29 -2.93
N ASN A 37 3.91 16.42 -3.83
CA ASN A 37 3.12 15.84 -4.93
C ASN A 37 2.61 14.41 -4.66
N TYR A 38 3.05 13.75 -3.58
CA TYR A 38 2.73 12.35 -3.30
C TYR A 38 2.26 12.14 -1.86
N PRO A 39 1.01 12.55 -1.53
CA PRO A 39 0.52 12.57 -0.15
C PRO A 39 0.42 11.19 0.50
N TYR A 40 0.31 10.12 -0.28
CA TYR A 40 0.15 8.75 0.21
C TYR A 40 1.46 7.97 0.36
N LEU A 41 2.58 8.54 -0.08
CA LEU A 41 3.88 7.90 0.07
C LEU A 41 4.56 8.23 1.40
N SER A 42 5.49 7.36 1.80
CA SER A 42 6.38 7.62 2.93
C SER A 42 7.15 8.93 2.71
N LYS A 43 7.06 9.81 3.67
CA LYS A 43 8.01 10.93 3.76
C LYS A 43 9.34 10.33 4.16
N ARG A 44 10.37 10.41 3.31
CA ARG A 44 11.72 10.02 3.71
C ARG A 44 12.09 10.86 4.92
N ILE A 45 12.14 10.24 6.08
CA ILE A 45 12.49 10.88 7.33
C ILE A 45 13.99 11.10 7.30
N PHE A 46 14.43 12.27 6.86
CA PHE A 46 15.67 12.81 7.41
C PHE A 46 15.28 13.30 8.80
N VAL A 47 15.96 12.74 9.82
CA VAL A 47 15.74 13.03 11.23
C VAL A 47 15.93 14.53 11.47
N GLU A 48 14.87 15.32 11.30
CA GLU A 48 14.86 16.73 11.63
C GLU A 48 14.09 17.05 12.92
N ASN A 49 13.49 16.05 13.55
CA ASN A 49 12.72 16.29 14.76
C ASN A 49 13.07 15.28 15.85
N GLN A 50 13.88 15.71 16.83
CA GLN A 50 14.21 14.96 18.05
C GLN A 50 12.98 14.73 18.95
N ASN A 51 11.79 15.14 18.55
CA ASN A 51 10.53 15.00 19.24
C ASN A 51 9.60 13.94 18.62
N ASP A 52 10.10 13.05 17.78
CA ASP A 52 9.34 11.86 17.39
C ASP A 52 9.27 10.93 18.61
N VAL A 53 8.13 10.98 19.26
CA VAL A 53 7.87 10.20 20.47
C VAL A 53 7.89 8.72 20.13
N LEU A 54 8.80 8.01 20.78
CA LEU A 54 8.85 6.55 20.76
C LEU A 54 7.54 6.01 21.36
N ILE A 55 6.60 5.62 20.51
CA ILE A 55 5.36 5.01 20.96
C ILE A 55 5.66 3.58 21.44
N SER A 56 5.34 3.28 22.70
CA SER A 56 5.40 1.92 23.21
C SER A 56 4.14 1.15 22.82
N PHE A 57 4.28 0.20 21.92
CA PHE A 57 3.16 -0.62 21.43
C PHE A 57 2.83 -1.84 22.32
N THR A 58 3.44 -1.97 23.50
CA THR A 58 3.22 -3.10 24.41
C THR A 58 1.74 -3.24 24.82
N LYS A 59 1.09 -2.12 25.13
CA LYS A 59 -0.34 -2.09 25.50
C LYS A 59 -1.23 -2.51 24.35
N LEU A 60 -0.99 -1.98 23.14
CA LEU A 60 -1.75 -2.37 21.95
C LEU A 60 -1.58 -3.85 21.63
N ARG A 61 -0.35 -4.37 21.71
CA ARG A 61 -0.07 -5.80 21.53
C ARG A 61 -0.90 -6.66 22.48
N SER A 62 -0.94 -6.31 23.78
CA SER A 62 -1.72 -7.04 24.77
C SER A 62 -3.22 -6.99 24.47
N LEU A 63 -3.75 -5.82 24.11
CA LEU A 63 -5.16 -5.63 23.75
C LEU A 63 -5.55 -6.49 22.53
N LEU A 64 -4.81 -6.38 21.44
CA LEU A 64 -5.08 -7.14 20.22
C LEU A 64 -4.94 -8.65 20.47
N LYS A 65 -3.91 -9.07 21.20
CA LYS A 65 -3.72 -10.49 21.54
C LYS A 65 -4.89 -11.05 22.34
N SER A 66 -5.35 -10.33 23.37
CA SER A 66 -6.49 -10.75 24.19
C SER A 66 -7.79 -10.76 23.38
N TYR A 67 -7.98 -9.76 22.49
CA TYR A 67 -9.16 -9.69 21.65
C TYR A 67 -9.21 -10.86 20.65
N VAL A 68 -8.11 -11.10 19.91
CA VAL A 68 -8.06 -12.19 18.90
C VAL A 68 -8.15 -13.57 19.57
N ALA A 69 -7.56 -13.75 20.78
CA ALA A 69 -7.63 -15.01 21.51
C ALA A 69 -9.06 -15.38 21.95
N ALA A 70 -9.96 -14.40 22.03
CA ALA A 70 -11.39 -14.63 22.36
C ALA A 70 -12.24 -14.97 21.12
N ILE A 71 -11.68 -14.88 19.91
CA ILE A 71 -12.36 -15.19 18.64
C ILE A 71 -12.20 -16.68 18.35
N PRO A 72 -13.29 -17.47 18.28
CA PRO A 72 -13.21 -18.92 18.05
C PRO A 72 -12.87 -19.30 16.59
N MET A 73 -12.94 -18.33 15.66
CA MET A 73 -12.68 -18.54 14.24
C MET A 73 -11.20 -18.36 13.89
N LYS A 74 -10.75 -19.02 12.82
CA LYS A 74 -9.42 -18.81 12.28
C LYS A 74 -9.24 -17.34 11.90
N THR A 75 -8.38 -16.62 12.63
CA THR A 75 -8.19 -15.18 12.50
C THR A 75 -6.70 -14.86 12.53
N GLY A 76 -6.24 -14.11 11.54
CA GLY A 76 -4.89 -13.56 11.46
C GLY A 76 -4.93 -12.03 11.41
N VAL A 77 -4.07 -11.38 12.20
CA VAL A 77 -3.95 -9.92 12.28
C VAL A 77 -2.50 -9.51 12.19
N TYR A 78 -2.23 -8.52 11.34
CA TYR A 78 -0.92 -7.86 11.29
C TYR A 78 -1.14 -6.34 11.34
N PHE A 79 -0.42 -5.70 12.24
CA PHE A 79 -0.35 -4.24 12.40
C PHE A 79 1.10 -3.79 12.22
N GLU A 80 1.32 -2.65 11.57
CA GLU A 80 2.63 -2.03 11.46
C GLU A 80 2.51 -0.50 11.56
N TYR A 81 3.23 0.08 12.50
CA TYR A 81 3.39 1.53 12.59
C TYR A 81 4.48 1.97 11.61
N LEU A 82 4.05 2.56 10.50
CA LEU A 82 4.92 2.82 9.35
C LEU A 82 6.10 3.78 9.62
N PRO A 83 5.98 4.81 10.50
CA PRO A 83 7.12 5.68 10.79
C PRO A 83 8.32 4.97 11.43
N SER A 84 8.11 3.93 12.23
CA SER A 84 9.20 3.20 12.90
C SER A 84 9.38 1.76 12.41
N GLY A 85 8.45 1.23 11.61
CA GLY A 85 8.43 -0.19 11.23
C GLY A 85 8.07 -1.13 12.40
N THR A 86 7.64 -0.59 13.55
CA THR A 86 7.22 -1.43 14.69
C THR A 86 5.96 -2.21 14.35
N SER A 87 6.00 -3.52 14.50
CA SER A 87 4.88 -4.38 14.11
C SER A 87 4.35 -5.25 15.24
N ILE A 88 3.08 -5.63 15.12
CA ILE A 88 2.36 -6.58 15.96
C ILE A 88 1.74 -7.62 15.04
N GLY A 89 2.14 -8.88 15.23
CA GLY A 89 1.52 -10.01 14.55
C GLY A 89 0.81 -10.91 15.56
N ILE A 90 -0.39 -11.38 15.18
CA ILE A 90 -1.16 -12.38 15.90
C ILE A 90 -1.69 -13.35 14.86
N ASN A 91 -1.23 -14.59 14.89
CA ASN A 91 -1.48 -15.56 13.82
C ASN A 91 -1.17 -14.98 12.42
N GLU A 92 -0.21 -14.08 12.35
CA GLU A 92 0.10 -13.26 11.17
C GLU A 92 0.67 -14.05 10.00
N LYS A 93 1.06 -15.30 10.25
CA LYS A 93 1.57 -16.24 9.25
C LYS A 93 0.53 -17.26 8.77
N GLU A 94 -0.66 -17.27 9.41
CA GLU A 94 -1.74 -18.14 8.98
C GLU A 94 -2.14 -17.84 7.54
N GLN A 95 -2.40 -18.90 6.79
CA GLN A 95 -2.68 -18.83 5.35
C GLN A 95 -4.18 -18.74 5.08
N PHE A 96 -4.55 -17.81 4.19
CA PHE A 96 -5.91 -17.56 3.77
C PHE A 96 -5.99 -17.42 2.24
N ILE A 97 -7.14 -17.76 1.67
CA ILE A 97 -7.40 -17.50 0.24
C ILE A 97 -7.44 -15.97 0.03
N PRO A 98 -6.61 -15.40 -0.87
CA PRO A 98 -6.52 -13.95 -1.04
C PRO A 98 -7.78 -13.31 -1.62
N ALA A 99 -8.59 -14.05 -2.36
CA ALA A 99 -9.78 -13.55 -3.04
C ALA A 99 -9.46 -12.26 -3.83
N SER A 100 -10.24 -11.20 -3.68
CA SER A 100 -10.00 -9.93 -4.39
C SER A 100 -8.76 -9.15 -3.93
N LEU A 101 -8.06 -9.58 -2.90
CA LEU A 101 -6.77 -8.98 -2.53
C LEU A 101 -5.73 -9.13 -3.65
N ILE A 102 -5.82 -10.20 -4.47
CA ILE A 102 -4.91 -10.44 -5.60
C ILE A 102 -4.98 -9.33 -6.67
N LYS A 103 -6.03 -8.51 -6.69
CA LYS A 103 -6.21 -7.44 -7.66
C LYS A 103 -5.14 -6.35 -7.55
N ILE A 104 -4.65 -6.09 -6.34
CA ILE A 104 -3.58 -5.10 -6.14
C ILE A 104 -2.27 -5.53 -6.79
N PRO A 105 -1.69 -6.73 -6.53
CA PRO A 105 -0.50 -7.19 -7.26
C PRO A 105 -0.70 -7.31 -8.77
N ILE A 106 -1.90 -7.64 -9.27
CA ILE A 106 -2.19 -7.62 -10.71
C ILE A 106 -2.04 -6.19 -11.27
N VAL A 107 -2.62 -5.20 -10.61
CA VAL A 107 -2.50 -3.79 -11.01
C VAL A 107 -1.05 -3.31 -10.90
N MET A 108 -0.30 -3.75 -9.89
CA MET A 108 1.13 -3.45 -9.77
C MET A 108 1.92 -4.01 -10.96
N ALA A 109 1.63 -5.23 -11.43
CA ALA A 109 2.24 -5.79 -12.63
C ALA A 109 1.89 -4.98 -13.90
N ILE A 110 0.66 -4.50 -14.03
CA ILE A 110 0.23 -3.60 -15.12
C ILE A 110 1.02 -2.29 -15.08
N TYR A 111 1.13 -1.64 -13.91
CA TYR A 111 1.93 -0.42 -13.79
C TYR A 111 3.41 -0.67 -14.13
N LYS A 112 3.96 -1.81 -13.73
CA LYS A 112 5.34 -2.17 -14.09
C LYS A 112 5.52 -2.31 -15.60
N LYS A 113 4.52 -2.85 -16.28
CA LYS A 113 4.50 -2.94 -17.75
C LYS A 113 4.37 -1.56 -18.40
N ILE A 114 3.62 -0.64 -17.80
CA ILE A 114 3.52 0.76 -18.24
C ILE A 114 4.87 1.47 -18.03
N GLU A 115 5.51 1.32 -16.87
CA GLU A 115 6.83 1.89 -16.58
C GLU A 115 7.92 1.44 -17.55
N SER A 116 7.83 0.21 -18.03
CA SER A 116 8.76 -0.31 -19.06
C SER A 116 8.44 0.14 -20.49
N GLY A 117 7.38 0.93 -20.71
CA GLY A 117 6.94 1.40 -22.02
C GLY A 117 6.28 0.35 -22.91
N LYS A 118 6.03 -0.87 -22.38
CA LYS A 118 5.38 -1.96 -23.13
C LYS A 118 3.86 -1.85 -23.18
N LEU A 119 3.27 -0.98 -22.37
CA LEU A 119 1.84 -0.72 -22.28
C LEU A 119 1.61 0.76 -21.97
N LYS A 120 0.47 1.31 -22.40
CA LYS A 120 0.08 2.69 -22.07
C LYS A 120 -1.28 2.69 -21.41
N LYS A 121 -1.51 3.64 -20.49
CA LYS A 121 -2.81 3.82 -19.80
C LYS A 121 -3.97 4.00 -20.80
N ASN A 122 -3.71 4.66 -21.93
CA ASN A 122 -4.71 4.93 -22.98
C ASN A 122 -4.80 3.82 -24.03
N ASP A 123 -4.08 2.72 -23.91
CA ASP A 123 -4.28 1.57 -24.77
C ASP A 123 -5.66 0.95 -24.49
N PHE A 124 -6.26 0.35 -25.52
CA PHE A 124 -7.60 -0.20 -25.44
C PHE A 124 -7.59 -1.72 -25.64
N VAL A 125 -8.41 -2.39 -24.84
CA VAL A 125 -8.73 -3.81 -25.00
C VAL A 125 -10.21 -3.91 -25.41
N ALA A 126 -10.51 -4.70 -26.42
CA ALA A 126 -11.90 -5.01 -26.77
C ALA A 126 -12.47 -5.99 -25.74
N LEU A 127 -13.66 -5.70 -25.22
CA LEU A 127 -14.35 -6.61 -24.31
C LEU A 127 -14.76 -7.88 -25.05
N GLU A 128 -14.25 -9.01 -24.64
CA GLU A 128 -14.59 -10.32 -25.17
C GLU A 128 -15.46 -11.08 -24.17
N GLU A 129 -16.26 -12.06 -24.66
CA GLU A 129 -17.12 -12.88 -23.80
C GLU A 129 -16.37 -13.63 -22.71
N ARG A 130 -15.14 -14.08 -22.99
CA ARG A 130 -14.28 -14.80 -22.03
C ARG A 130 -13.83 -13.94 -20.82
N PHE A 131 -13.92 -12.62 -20.92
CA PHE A 131 -13.56 -11.73 -19.81
C PHE A 131 -14.73 -11.50 -18.86
N LYS A 132 -15.97 -11.71 -19.30
CA LYS A 132 -17.15 -11.39 -18.51
C LYS A 132 -17.26 -12.26 -17.27
N ASP A 133 -17.38 -11.60 -16.15
CA ASP A 133 -17.58 -12.22 -14.84
C ASP A 133 -18.59 -11.37 -14.05
N LYS A 134 -19.74 -11.96 -13.74
CA LYS A 134 -20.88 -11.30 -13.09
C LYS A 134 -20.78 -11.32 -11.57
N THR A 135 -19.74 -11.91 -11.00
CA THR A 135 -19.65 -12.13 -9.56
C THR A 135 -19.25 -10.88 -8.78
N ALA A 136 -18.62 -9.89 -9.43
CA ALA A 136 -18.34 -8.59 -8.84
C ALA A 136 -18.12 -7.51 -9.91
N GLY A 137 -18.57 -6.27 -9.62
CA GLY A 137 -18.47 -5.12 -10.52
C GLY A 137 -19.59 -5.09 -11.57
N THR A 138 -19.51 -4.13 -12.47
CA THR A 138 -20.56 -3.82 -13.46
C THR A 138 -20.09 -3.91 -14.91
N LEU A 139 -18.80 -4.01 -15.19
CA LEU A 139 -18.24 -3.98 -16.53
C LEU A 139 -18.73 -5.12 -17.45
N TRP A 140 -19.17 -6.23 -16.85
CA TRP A 140 -19.78 -7.35 -17.58
C TRP A 140 -21.08 -6.96 -18.32
N GLU A 141 -21.73 -5.87 -17.95
CA GLU A 141 -22.96 -5.37 -18.60
C GLU A 141 -22.68 -4.73 -19.96
N GLU A 142 -21.45 -4.28 -20.18
CA GLU A 142 -21.04 -3.67 -21.43
C GLU A 142 -21.16 -4.63 -22.63
N LYS A 143 -21.35 -4.05 -23.81
CA LYS A 143 -21.49 -4.84 -25.05
C LYS A 143 -20.15 -5.46 -25.46
N ILE A 144 -20.20 -6.67 -25.98
CA ILE A 144 -19.04 -7.31 -26.60
C ILE A 144 -18.50 -6.41 -27.72
N GLY A 145 -17.18 -6.26 -27.77
CA GLY A 145 -16.48 -5.34 -28.64
C GLY A 145 -16.34 -3.91 -28.11
N ALA A 146 -16.93 -3.58 -26.95
CA ALA A 146 -16.67 -2.30 -26.29
C ALA A 146 -15.17 -2.11 -26.04
N ARG A 147 -14.67 -0.91 -26.33
CA ARG A 147 -13.24 -0.57 -26.13
C ARG A 147 -13.03 -0.06 -24.71
N ILE A 148 -12.35 -0.83 -23.91
CA ILE A 148 -12.05 -0.48 -22.52
C ILE A 148 -10.60 0.00 -22.43
N ALA A 149 -10.38 1.23 -21.94
CA ALA A 149 -9.04 1.74 -21.74
C ALA A 149 -8.38 1.03 -20.54
N VAL A 150 -7.07 0.83 -20.60
CA VAL A 150 -6.31 0.19 -19.51
C VAL A 150 -6.52 0.93 -18.19
N GLN A 151 -6.49 2.27 -18.20
CA GLN A 151 -6.75 3.06 -17.00
C GLN A 151 -8.15 2.84 -16.40
N ASP A 152 -9.18 2.66 -17.24
CA ASP A 152 -10.54 2.42 -16.77
C ASP A 152 -10.66 1.01 -16.17
N ALA A 153 -9.97 0.03 -16.76
CA ALA A 153 -9.88 -1.31 -16.21
C ALA A 153 -9.12 -1.32 -14.87
N ILE A 154 -8.05 -0.53 -14.71
CA ILE A 154 -7.35 -0.36 -13.43
C ILE A 154 -8.30 0.22 -12.39
N TYR A 155 -8.96 1.34 -12.70
CA TYR A 155 -9.90 2.00 -11.79
C TYR A 155 -10.98 1.01 -11.32
N LYS A 156 -11.71 0.38 -12.24
CA LYS A 156 -12.78 -0.58 -11.89
C LYS A 156 -12.29 -1.79 -11.11
N THR A 157 -11.09 -2.27 -11.40
CA THR A 157 -10.48 -3.39 -10.66
C THR A 157 -10.21 -3.04 -9.21
N VAL A 158 -9.74 -1.82 -8.93
CA VAL A 158 -9.36 -1.37 -7.57
C VAL A 158 -10.58 -0.90 -6.80
N ASP A 159 -11.34 0.04 -7.35
CA ASP A 159 -12.46 0.72 -6.68
C ASP A 159 -13.69 -0.20 -6.58
N GLU A 160 -14.24 -0.63 -7.73
CA GLU A 160 -15.45 -1.47 -7.78
C GLU A 160 -15.16 -2.96 -7.48
N SER A 161 -13.90 -3.33 -7.33
CA SER A 161 -13.49 -4.75 -7.27
C SER A 161 -14.00 -5.58 -8.46
N ASP A 162 -14.13 -4.97 -9.65
CA ASP A 162 -14.71 -5.56 -10.85
C ASP A 162 -13.88 -6.75 -11.36
N ASN A 163 -14.53 -7.92 -11.53
CA ASN A 163 -13.89 -9.13 -12.00
C ASN A 163 -13.69 -9.15 -13.51
N THR A 164 -14.57 -8.53 -14.28
CA THR A 164 -14.41 -8.39 -15.73
C THR A 164 -13.22 -7.51 -16.05
N ALA A 165 -13.08 -6.36 -15.34
CA ALA A 165 -11.93 -5.48 -15.46
C ALA A 165 -10.62 -6.20 -15.10
N LYS A 166 -10.61 -6.96 -13.99
CA LYS A 166 -9.48 -7.81 -13.59
C LYS A 166 -9.12 -8.80 -14.71
N ASN A 167 -10.09 -9.49 -15.32
CA ASN A 167 -9.84 -10.45 -16.40
C ASN A 167 -9.25 -9.79 -17.64
N ILE A 168 -9.67 -8.57 -17.98
CA ILE A 168 -9.06 -7.75 -19.03
C ILE A 168 -7.59 -7.46 -18.70
N LEU A 169 -7.28 -6.99 -17.48
CA LEU A 169 -5.90 -6.72 -17.07
C LEU A 169 -5.03 -7.98 -17.09
N LEU A 170 -5.56 -9.11 -16.62
CA LEU A 170 -4.87 -10.39 -16.67
C LEU A 170 -4.53 -10.83 -18.09
N SER A 171 -5.39 -10.52 -19.08
CA SER A 171 -5.11 -10.86 -20.49
C SER A 171 -3.91 -10.10 -21.08
N LEU A 172 -3.49 -9.03 -20.41
CA LEU A 172 -2.34 -8.22 -20.80
C LEU A 172 -1.03 -8.67 -20.12
N LEU A 173 -1.08 -9.64 -19.22
CA LEU A 173 0.04 -10.09 -18.42
C LEU A 173 0.39 -11.54 -18.72
N THR A 174 1.68 -11.87 -18.60
CA THR A 174 2.14 -13.27 -18.51
C THR A 174 2.16 -13.72 -17.04
N ARG A 175 2.27 -15.04 -16.81
CA ARG A 175 2.42 -15.58 -15.44
C ARG A 175 3.68 -15.05 -14.77
N GLU A 176 4.77 -14.96 -15.51
CA GLU A 176 6.07 -14.46 -15.03
C GLU A 176 5.99 -12.99 -14.61
N GLU A 177 5.23 -12.15 -15.35
CA GLU A 177 5.02 -10.75 -14.98
C GLU A 177 4.24 -10.61 -13.66
N ILE A 178 3.33 -11.54 -13.37
CA ILE A 178 2.59 -11.57 -12.10
C ILE A 178 3.47 -12.14 -10.98
N SER A 179 4.15 -13.28 -11.21
CA SER A 179 5.06 -13.89 -10.22
C SER A 179 6.16 -12.94 -9.81
N PHE A 180 6.68 -12.13 -10.75
CA PHE A 180 7.74 -11.15 -10.49
C PHE A 180 7.37 -10.13 -9.39
N VAL A 181 6.08 -9.82 -9.22
CA VAL A 181 5.64 -8.95 -8.10
C VAL A 181 5.92 -9.63 -6.76
N PHE A 182 5.54 -10.90 -6.63
CA PHE A 182 5.70 -11.66 -5.39
C PHE A 182 7.17 -11.99 -5.11
N ASP A 183 7.89 -12.45 -6.14
CA ASP A 183 9.32 -12.78 -6.05
C ASP A 183 10.15 -11.57 -5.62
N THR A 184 9.86 -10.38 -6.19
CA THR A 184 10.58 -9.14 -5.83
C THR A 184 10.32 -8.70 -4.39
N LEU A 185 9.19 -9.07 -3.81
CA LEU A 185 8.80 -8.71 -2.45
C LEU A 185 9.07 -9.82 -1.43
N ASP A 186 9.79 -10.88 -1.82
CA ASP A 186 10.06 -12.07 -1.00
C ASP A 186 8.77 -12.66 -0.41
N ILE A 187 7.72 -12.75 -1.24
CA ILE A 187 6.42 -13.30 -0.85
C ILE A 187 6.26 -14.69 -1.46
N ASP A 188 6.32 -15.71 -0.64
CA ASP A 188 5.93 -17.05 -1.03
C ASP A 188 4.40 -17.15 -1.06
N LEU A 189 3.86 -17.41 -2.25
CA LEU A 189 2.49 -17.87 -2.37
C LEU A 189 2.50 -19.38 -2.19
N GLU A 190 1.99 -19.85 -1.08
CA GLU A 190 1.81 -21.29 -0.88
C GLU A 190 0.73 -21.78 -1.84
N SER A 191 1.13 -22.58 -2.82
CA SER A 191 0.23 -23.16 -3.83
C SER A 191 0.68 -24.55 -4.16
N GLU A 192 -0.18 -25.52 -3.91
CA GLU A 192 -0.04 -26.85 -4.52
C GLU A 192 -0.54 -26.86 -5.98
N ASN A 193 -1.35 -25.85 -6.37
CA ASN A 193 -1.87 -25.60 -7.71
C ASN A 193 -2.25 -24.12 -7.85
N ASP A 194 -2.19 -23.53 -9.04
CA ASP A 194 -2.52 -22.13 -9.35
C ASP A 194 -3.88 -21.62 -8.79
N GLU A 195 -4.82 -22.54 -8.59
CA GLU A 195 -6.15 -22.23 -8.07
C GLU A 195 -6.24 -22.19 -6.53
N SER A 196 -5.19 -22.59 -5.82
CA SER A 196 -5.17 -22.71 -4.36
C SER A 196 -4.16 -21.81 -3.68
N ALA A 197 -3.63 -20.80 -4.38
CA ALA A 197 -2.70 -19.84 -3.80
C ALA A 197 -3.29 -19.23 -2.53
N THR A 198 -2.52 -19.25 -1.46
CA THR A 198 -2.85 -18.65 -0.17
C THR A 198 -1.81 -17.61 0.22
N ILE A 199 -2.22 -16.65 1.03
CA ILE A 199 -1.35 -15.59 1.52
C ILE A 199 -1.65 -15.31 2.99
N SER A 200 -0.63 -14.94 3.73
CA SER A 200 -0.79 -14.55 5.13
C SER A 200 -1.00 -13.02 5.26
N PRO A 201 -1.60 -12.55 6.38
CA PRO A 201 -1.70 -11.12 6.68
C PRO A 201 -0.34 -10.41 6.61
N LYS A 202 0.71 -11.04 7.12
CA LYS A 202 2.07 -10.49 7.08
C LYS A 202 2.59 -10.35 5.65
N ASN A 203 2.45 -11.37 4.83
CA ASN A 203 2.94 -11.34 3.44
C ASN A 203 2.17 -10.31 2.61
N TYR A 204 0.83 -10.25 2.75
CA TYR A 204 0.05 -9.23 2.05
C TYR A 204 0.43 -7.80 2.49
N SER A 205 0.75 -7.61 3.76
CA SER A 205 1.22 -6.33 4.28
C SER A 205 2.52 -5.85 3.64
N SER A 206 3.38 -6.76 3.15
CA SER A 206 4.58 -6.40 2.40
C SER A 206 4.25 -5.75 1.05
N ILE A 207 3.15 -6.16 0.40
CA ILE A 207 2.64 -5.52 -0.82
C ILE A 207 2.27 -4.05 -0.52
N LEU A 208 1.46 -3.80 0.51
CA LEU A 208 1.04 -2.45 0.88
C LEU A 208 2.22 -1.58 1.32
N ARG A 209 3.15 -2.15 2.08
CA ARG A 209 4.39 -1.45 2.48
C ARG A 209 5.21 -1.06 1.26
N SER A 210 5.32 -1.92 0.25
CA SER A 210 6.07 -1.62 -0.97
C SER A 210 5.48 -0.45 -1.75
N LEU A 211 4.15 -0.31 -1.76
CA LEU A 211 3.46 0.86 -2.32
C LEU A 211 3.75 2.11 -1.50
N TYR A 212 3.62 2.04 -0.18
CA TYR A 212 3.88 3.18 0.71
C TYR A 212 5.32 3.70 0.60
N LEU A 213 6.29 2.82 0.46
CA LEU A 213 7.70 3.16 0.31
C LEU A 213 8.10 3.43 -1.15
N SER A 214 7.21 3.20 -2.11
CA SER A 214 7.50 3.17 -3.55
C SER A 214 8.76 2.36 -3.89
N SER A 215 8.88 1.19 -3.27
CA SER A 215 10.07 0.34 -3.45
C SER A 215 9.96 -0.61 -4.65
N TYR A 216 8.76 -0.83 -5.18
CA TYR A 216 8.50 -1.65 -6.36
C TYR A 216 8.11 -0.82 -7.59
N LEU A 217 7.14 0.08 -7.45
CA LEU A 217 6.70 1.00 -8.49
C LEU A 217 7.39 2.37 -8.32
N THR A 218 7.31 3.20 -9.36
CA THR A 218 7.66 4.62 -9.26
C THR A 218 6.79 5.32 -8.22
N GLN A 219 7.25 6.49 -7.74
CA GLN A 219 6.48 7.30 -6.78
C GLN A 219 5.10 7.70 -7.35
N GLU A 220 5.06 8.04 -8.65
CA GLU A 220 3.83 8.40 -9.34
C GLU A 220 2.81 7.25 -9.29
N HIS A 221 3.17 6.07 -9.77
CA HIS A 221 2.24 4.94 -9.84
C HIS A 221 1.92 4.34 -8.48
N SER A 222 2.86 4.35 -7.53
CA SER A 222 2.57 3.96 -6.15
C SER A 222 1.54 4.88 -5.50
N ASN A 223 1.70 6.21 -5.66
CA ASN A 223 0.74 7.17 -5.13
C ASN A 223 -0.63 7.05 -5.80
N GLU A 224 -0.66 6.93 -7.13
CA GLU A 224 -1.90 6.76 -7.89
C GLU A 224 -2.69 5.52 -7.43
N LEU A 225 -2.00 4.39 -7.24
CA LEU A 225 -2.66 3.17 -6.75
C LEU A 225 -3.18 3.33 -5.32
N LEU A 226 -2.39 3.92 -4.43
CA LEU A 226 -2.83 4.19 -3.06
C LEU A 226 -4.01 5.19 -3.03
N GLU A 227 -3.99 6.21 -3.89
CA GLU A 227 -5.10 7.14 -4.04
C GLU A 227 -6.38 6.44 -4.50
N LEU A 228 -6.32 5.58 -5.52
CA LEU A 228 -7.45 4.76 -5.95
C LEU A 228 -7.98 3.89 -4.81
N MET A 229 -7.09 3.29 -4.00
CA MET A 229 -7.50 2.49 -2.85
C MET A 229 -8.18 3.31 -1.75
N THR A 230 -7.96 4.64 -1.68
CA THR A 230 -8.69 5.50 -0.72
C THR A 230 -10.11 5.82 -1.18
N GLN A 231 -10.44 5.64 -2.46
CA GLN A 231 -11.74 5.94 -3.06
C GLN A 231 -12.73 4.76 -2.93
N SER A 232 -12.24 3.58 -2.53
CA SER A 232 -13.09 2.39 -2.38
C SER A 232 -14.33 2.67 -1.54
N SER A 233 -15.48 2.25 -2.06
CA SER A 233 -16.80 2.46 -1.45
C SER A 233 -17.14 1.47 -0.33
N ASP A 234 -16.20 0.61 0.09
CA ASP A 234 -16.45 -0.36 1.16
C ASP A 234 -16.40 0.30 2.54
N ASP A 235 -17.56 0.58 3.10
CA ASP A 235 -17.71 1.21 4.42
C ASP A 235 -17.98 0.19 5.55
N LEU A 236 -17.87 -1.11 5.27
CA LEU A 236 -18.37 -2.14 6.20
C LEU A 236 -17.30 -2.77 7.10
N ARG A 237 -16.01 -2.66 6.76
CA ARG A 237 -14.91 -3.41 7.42
C ARG A 237 -13.95 -2.48 8.15
N LEU A 238 -12.68 -2.47 7.77
CA LEU A 238 -11.68 -1.61 8.43
C LEU A 238 -12.09 -0.14 8.43
N ARG A 239 -12.62 0.35 7.30
CA ARG A 239 -13.04 1.74 7.16
C ARG A 239 -14.12 2.13 8.18
N SER A 240 -15.06 1.24 8.47
CA SER A 240 -16.14 1.51 9.44
C SER A 240 -15.64 1.73 10.89
N GLY A 241 -14.42 1.32 11.20
CA GLY A 241 -13.77 1.55 12.49
C GLY A 241 -12.88 2.81 12.53
N ILE A 242 -12.84 3.58 11.44
CA ILE A 242 -12.01 4.77 11.31
C ILE A 242 -12.91 6.00 11.17
N PRO A 243 -12.65 7.11 11.89
CA PRO A 243 -13.46 8.32 11.79
C PRO A 243 -13.46 8.90 10.37
N ASP A 244 -14.57 9.54 10.01
CA ASP A 244 -14.69 10.27 8.75
C ASP A 244 -13.57 11.31 8.59
N GLY A 245 -13.12 11.49 7.34
CA GLY A 245 -12.05 12.42 7.01
C GLY A 245 -10.63 11.90 7.21
N VAL A 246 -10.43 10.70 7.80
CA VAL A 246 -9.14 10.02 7.82
C VAL A 246 -9.03 9.13 6.56
N PRO A 247 -8.08 9.38 5.65
CA PRO A 247 -7.94 8.55 4.46
C PRO A 247 -7.54 7.10 4.83
N VAL A 248 -8.19 6.14 4.18
CA VAL A 248 -7.90 4.70 4.31
C VAL A 248 -7.71 4.11 2.93
N ALA A 249 -6.47 3.76 2.59
CA ALA A 249 -6.17 3.03 1.36
C ALA A 249 -6.26 1.54 1.65
N SER A 250 -7.42 0.93 1.42
CA SER A 250 -7.63 -0.50 1.70
C SER A 250 -8.14 -1.28 0.50
N LYS A 251 -7.95 -2.59 0.57
CA LYS A 251 -8.59 -3.55 -0.33
C LYS A 251 -9.17 -4.68 0.48
N TYR A 252 -10.45 -4.94 0.25
CA TYR A 252 -11.12 -6.11 0.82
C TYR A 252 -11.19 -7.26 -0.19
N GLY A 253 -11.36 -8.46 0.34
CA GLY A 253 -11.58 -9.69 -0.42
C GLY A 253 -12.51 -10.63 0.30
N VAL A 254 -13.38 -11.29 -0.47
CA VAL A 254 -14.30 -12.32 0.03
C VAL A 254 -14.17 -13.56 -0.85
N SER A 255 -13.93 -14.71 -0.23
CA SER A 255 -13.98 -16.02 -0.89
C SER A 255 -15.09 -16.82 -0.27
N TYR A 256 -16.15 -17.06 -1.02
CA TYR A 256 -17.26 -17.91 -0.59
C TYR A 256 -16.85 -19.39 -0.66
N GLY A 257 -17.04 -20.11 0.43
CA GLY A 257 -16.49 -21.44 0.71
C GLY A 257 -16.83 -22.55 -0.25
N ALA A 258 -16.26 -22.50 -1.45
CA ALA A 258 -16.30 -23.63 -2.37
C ALA A 258 -15.40 -24.82 -1.95
N ARG A 259 -14.40 -24.57 -1.08
CA ARG A 259 -13.41 -25.57 -0.62
C ARG A 259 -13.40 -25.80 0.88
N THR A 260 -13.85 -24.85 1.66
CA THR A 260 -14.07 -24.97 3.10
C THR A 260 -15.54 -24.66 3.39
N SER A 261 -16.13 -25.24 4.42
CA SER A 261 -17.52 -24.95 4.81
C SER A 261 -17.76 -23.48 5.19
N GLU A 262 -16.71 -22.68 5.30
CA GLU A 262 -16.74 -21.31 5.78
C GLU A 262 -16.10 -20.35 4.77
N SER A 263 -16.66 -19.15 4.68
CA SER A 263 -16.12 -18.09 3.82
C SER A 263 -14.93 -17.42 4.47
N VAL A 264 -13.99 -16.93 3.62
CA VAL A 264 -12.85 -16.13 4.07
C VAL A 264 -13.13 -14.68 3.74
N TYR A 265 -13.01 -13.83 4.74
CA TYR A 265 -13.08 -12.38 4.63
C TYR A 265 -11.73 -11.79 4.96
N SER A 266 -11.28 -10.85 4.16
CA SER A 266 -10.00 -10.17 4.32
C SER A 266 -10.18 -8.69 4.07
N ASP A 267 -9.55 -7.84 4.89
CA ASP A 267 -9.38 -6.44 4.59
C ASP A 267 -8.02 -5.97 5.08
N CYS A 268 -7.26 -5.33 4.20
CA CYS A 268 -5.90 -4.90 4.48
C CYS A 268 -5.71 -3.50 3.92
N GLY A 269 -5.17 -2.59 4.73
CA GLY A 269 -5.05 -1.20 4.31
C GLY A 269 -4.06 -0.38 5.12
N ILE A 270 -3.82 0.83 4.63
CA ILE A 270 -3.03 1.86 5.27
C ILE A 270 -3.96 2.96 5.73
N ILE A 271 -3.92 3.28 7.00
CA ILE A 271 -4.69 4.35 7.65
C ILE A 271 -3.78 5.56 7.83
N TYR A 272 -4.16 6.69 7.23
CA TYR A 272 -3.34 7.91 7.20
C TYR A 272 -3.65 8.86 8.34
N VAL A 273 -3.40 8.43 9.59
CA VAL A 273 -3.39 9.36 10.73
C VAL A 273 -2.28 10.39 10.51
N PRO A 274 -2.55 11.71 10.64
CA PRO A 274 -1.55 12.74 10.40
C PRO A 274 -0.25 12.50 11.18
N LYS A 275 0.87 12.43 10.48
CA LYS A 275 2.23 12.10 10.98
C LYS A 275 2.40 10.69 11.57
N ARG A 276 1.35 9.86 11.60
CA ARG A 276 1.32 8.54 12.25
C ARG A 276 0.62 7.48 11.40
N PRO A 277 0.92 7.38 10.10
CA PRO A 277 0.30 6.36 9.27
C PRO A 277 0.66 4.98 9.77
N PHE A 278 -0.30 4.08 9.70
CA PHE A 278 -0.10 2.69 10.06
C PHE A 278 -0.82 1.75 9.09
N LEU A 279 -0.33 0.55 9.01
CA LEU A 279 -0.89 -0.52 8.21
C LEU A 279 -1.59 -1.52 9.13
N VAL A 280 -2.75 -1.99 8.73
CA VAL A 280 -3.45 -3.11 9.38
C VAL A 280 -3.99 -4.07 8.33
N CYS A 281 -3.85 -5.36 8.58
CA CYS A 281 -4.37 -6.43 7.74
C CYS A 281 -5.05 -7.46 8.64
N VAL A 282 -6.31 -7.75 8.35
CA VAL A 282 -7.13 -8.74 9.05
C VAL A 282 -7.68 -9.74 8.05
N MET A 283 -7.44 -11.01 8.31
CA MET A 283 -8.01 -12.12 7.53
C MET A 283 -8.70 -13.08 8.48
N ILE A 284 -9.92 -13.47 8.17
CA ILE A 284 -10.76 -14.29 9.05
C ILE A 284 -11.62 -15.27 8.24
N GLN A 285 -11.76 -16.48 8.76
CA GLN A 285 -12.68 -17.49 8.25
C GLN A 285 -13.95 -17.45 9.10
N SER A 286 -15.05 -16.90 8.54
CA SER A 286 -16.26 -16.58 9.31
C SER A 286 -17.45 -16.33 8.38
N ASN A 287 -18.57 -15.82 8.94
CA ASN A 287 -19.62 -15.15 8.19
C ASN A 287 -19.34 -13.65 8.05
N GLU A 288 -20.10 -12.97 7.20
CA GLU A 288 -19.87 -11.55 6.86
C GLU A 288 -20.08 -10.61 8.05
N GLU A 289 -21.12 -10.83 8.84
CA GLU A 289 -21.47 -9.98 9.98
C GLU A 289 -20.36 -10.00 11.04
N GLU A 290 -19.94 -11.19 11.44
CA GLU A 290 -18.87 -11.35 12.43
C GLU A 290 -17.53 -10.85 11.90
N ALA A 291 -17.19 -11.17 10.64
CA ALA A 291 -15.95 -10.68 10.02
C ALA A 291 -15.91 -9.15 9.99
N SER A 292 -16.98 -8.49 9.54
CA SER A 292 -17.08 -7.03 9.49
C SER A 292 -16.96 -6.41 10.88
N LYS A 293 -17.63 -6.97 11.88
CA LYS A 293 -17.54 -6.53 13.28
C LYS A 293 -16.13 -6.65 13.84
N ILE A 294 -15.47 -7.77 13.59
CA ILE A 294 -14.11 -8.01 14.08
C ILE A 294 -13.12 -7.05 13.42
N MET A 295 -13.21 -6.87 12.11
CA MET A 295 -12.34 -5.94 11.37
C MET A 295 -12.55 -4.50 11.85
N LYS A 296 -13.80 -4.07 12.03
CA LYS A 296 -14.13 -2.77 12.62
C LYS A 296 -13.47 -2.60 13.98
N ASN A 297 -13.64 -3.56 14.90
CA ASN A 297 -13.09 -3.47 16.25
C ASN A 297 -11.54 -3.40 16.24
N VAL A 298 -10.88 -4.17 15.37
CA VAL A 298 -9.42 -4.10 15.22
C VAL A 298 -9.00 -2.72 14.71
N ALA A 299 -9.73 -2.16 13.73
CA ALA A 299 -9.48 -0.82 13.22
C ALA A 299 -9.67 0.25 14.30
N GLU A 300 -10.76 0.20 15.08
CA GLU A 300 -11.03 1.11 16.19
C GLU A 300 -9.94 1.05 17.27
N MET A 301 -9.53 -0.16 17.68
CA MET A 301 -8.47 -0.33 18.68
C MET A 301 -7.12 0.24 18.22
N THR A 302 -6.74 -0.05 16.97
CA THR A 302 -5.47 0.42 16.41
C THR A 302 -5.48 1.92 16.18
N TYR A 303 -6.57 2.46 15.63
CA TYR A 303 -6.74 3.89 15.41
C TYR A 303 -6.74 4.67 16.74
N SER A 304 -7.56 4.26 17.71
CA SER A 304 -7.66 4.92 19.01
C SER A 304 -6.30 4.94 19.71
N PHE A 305 -5.56 3.83 19.64
CA PHE A 305 -4.25 3.75 20.25
C PHE A 305 -3.25 4.71 19.57
N VAL A 306 -3.19 4.71 18.23
CA VAL A 306 -2.24 5.53 17.47
C VAL A 306 -2.58 7.03 17.56
N SER A 307 -3.87 7.37 17.48
CA SER A 307 -4.33 8.78 17.53
C SER A 307 -4.23 9.41 18.93
N GLN A 308 -4.46 8.61 20.00
CA GLN A 308 -4.48 9.08 21.39
C GLN A 308 -3.14 8.93 22.11
N SER A 309 -2.16 8.22 21.52
CA SER A 309 -0.82 8.12 22.12
C SER A 309 -0.27 9.52 22.30
N ASN A 310 -0.45 10.06 23.51
CA ASN A 310 0.03 11.39 23.87
C ASN A 310 1.53 11.46 23.70
N LEU A 311 1.94 12.47 23.01
CA LEU A 311 3.29 13.00 22.91
C LEU A 311 3.72 13.55 24.27
#